data_abea9c542b51636fca1855fd104a62f5
#
_entry.id   abea9c542b51636fca1855fd104a62f5
#
_cell.length_a   1.000
_cell.length_b   1.000
_cell.length_c   1.000
_cell.angle_alpha   90.00
_cell.angle_beta   90.00
_cell.angle_gamma   90.00
#
_symmetry.space_group_name_H-M   'P 1'
#
loop_
_entity.id
_entity.type
_entity.pdbx_description
1 polymer ?
#
loop_
_entity_poly.entity_id
_entity_poly.type
_entity_poly.pdbx_seq_one_letter_code
_entity_poly.pdbx_strand_id
1 'polypeptide(L)'
;MGVAKKTETHTESGSEQVLRDIRAREEELERQAEAARSEAKVLVEEAKKKAQAILDEARKKADEEGQAYRAKVAGELEDQKKEILAKAQKEANDLKARAEKRAPEAVGRIVETVLPK
;
A
#
# COMPACT_ATOMS: atom_id res chain seq x y z
N MET A 1 -19.92 -84.84 -6.63
CA MET A 1 -20.24 -83.69 -7.51
C MET A 1 -20.75 -82.50 -6.78
N GLY A 2 -21.41 -82.58 -5.65
CA GLY A 2 -21.88 -81.43 -4.90
C GLY A 2 -20.81 -80.61 -4.22
N VAL A 3 -19.69 -81.22 -3.83
CA VAL A 3 -18.54 -80.56 -3.15
C VAL A 3 -17.80 -79.66 -4.13
N ALA A 4 -17.59 -80.07 -5.38
CA ALA A 4 -16.94 -79.24 -6.40
C ALA A 4 -17.71 -77.93 -6.73
N LYS A 5 -19.07 -78.04 -6.88
CA LYS A 5 -19.96 -76.93 -7.11
C LYS A 5 -19.94 -75.90 -5.95
N LYS A 6 -19.95 -76.34 -4.69
CA LYS A 6 -19.86 -75.48 -3.50
C LYS A 6 -18.52 -74.73 -3.42
N THR A 7 -17.46 -75.41 -3.78
CA THR A 7 -16.13 -74.81 -3.77
C THR A 7 -15.99 -73.68 -4.83
N GLU A 8 -16.44 -73.95 -6.04
CA GLU A 8 -16.49 -72.98 -7.14
C GLU A 8 -17.35 -71.79 -6.80
N THR A 9 -18.57 -71.96 -6.28
CA THR A 9 -19.49 -70.90 -5.88
C THR A 9 -18.89 -70.05 -4.75
N HIS A 10 -18.19 -70.70 -3.80
CA HIS A 10 -17.54 -69.98 -2.70
C HIS A 10 -16.35 -69.14 -3.18
N THR A 11 -15.54 -69.63 -4.12
CA THR A 11 -14.43 -68.91 -4.73
C THR A 11 -14.90 -67.73 -5.54
N GLU A 12 -15.96 -67.87 -6.36
CA GLU A 12 -16.59 -66.79 -7.12
C GLU A 12 -17.16 -65.73 -6.18
N SER A 13 -17.85 -66.11 -5.11
CA SER A 13 -18.38 -65.20 -4.11
C SER A 13 -17.28 -64.41 -3.39
N GLY A 14 -16.15 -65.04 -3.10
CA GLY A 14 -14.98 -64.37 -2.52
C GLY A 14 -14.34 -63.38 -3.47
N SER A 15 -14.20 -63.73 -4.75
CA SER A 15 -13.69 -62.82 -5.78
C SER A 15 -14.62 -61.61 -6.00
N GLU A 16 -15.92 -61.85 -6.03
CA GLU A 16 -16.91 -60.76 -6.14
C GLU A 16 -16.85 -59.84 -4.92
N GLN A 17 -16.70 -60.40 -3.73
CA GLN A 17 -16.58 -59.63 -2.50
C GLN A 17 -15.33 -58.73 -2.50
N VAL A 18 -14.19 -59.25 -2.93
CA VAL A 18 -12.97 -58.49 -3.07
C VAL A 18 -13.13 -57.36 -4.08
N LEU A 19 -13.75 -57.64 -5.23
CA LEU A 19 -14.00 -56.60 -6.23
C LEU A 19 -14.92 -55.49 -5.72
N ARG A 20 -15.96 -55.85 -4.96
CA ARG A 20 -16.85 -54.89 -4.34
C ARG A 20 -16.13 -54.03 -3.31
N ASP A 21 -15.27 -54.62 -2.51
CA ASP A 21 -14.47 -53.91 -1.51
C ASP A 21 -13.51 -52.94 -2.19
N ILE A 22 -12.85 -53.34 -3.26
CA ILE A 22 -11.97 -52.48 -4.05
C ILE A 22 -12.73 -51.29 -4.62
N ARG A 23 -13.90 -51.56 -5.25
CA ARG A 23 -14.75 -50.50 -5.80
C ARG A 23 -15.21 -49.51 -4.72
N ALA A 24 -15.63 -50.02 -3.57
CA ALA A 24 -16.06 -49.19 -2.46
C ALA A 24 -14.92 -48.29 -1.95
N ARG A 25 -13.71 -48.80 -1.86
CA ARG A 25 -12.54 -48.03 -1.51
C ARG A 25 -12.16 -46.98 -2.56
N GLU A 26 -12.23 -47.37 -3.84
CA GLU A 26 -11.98 -46.44 -4.94
C GLU A 26 -12.99 -45.29 -4.93
N GLU A 27 -14.27 -45.58 -4.73
CA GLU A 27 -15.30 -44.54 -4.62
C GLU A 27 -15.08 -43.63 -3.41
N GLU A 28 -14.72 -44.21 -2.28
CA GLU A 28 -14.42 -43.45 -1.07
C GLU A 28 -13.21 -42.55 -1.25
N LEU A 29 -12.12 -43.06 -1.83
CA LEU A 29 -10.93 -42.27 -2.14
C LEU A 29 -11.25 -41.15 -3.13
N GLU A 30 -12.08 -41.40 -4.11
CA GLU A 30 -12.49 -40.40 -5.08
C GLU A 30 -13.34 -39.32 -4.42
N ARG A 31 -14.25 -39.67 -3.52
CA ARG A 31 -14.97 -38.69 -2.72
C ARG A 31 -14.09 -37.85 -1.84
N GLN A 32 -13.12 -38.48 -1.18
CA GLN A 32 -12.14 -37.75 -0.36
C GLN A 32 -11.28 -36.82 -1.21
N ALA A 33 -10.84 -37.26 -2.38
CA ALA A 33 -10.08 -36.42 -3.30
C ALA A 33 -10.90 -35.24 -3.79
N GLU A 34 -12.15 -35.44 -4.12
CA GLU A 34 -13.06 -34.40 -4.56
C GLU A 34 -13.34 -33.38 -3.43
N ALA A 35 -13.58 -33.89 -2.22
CA ALA A 35 -13.75 -33.05 -1.05
C ALA A 35 -12.49 -32.20 -0.78
N ALA A 36 -11.32 -32.81 -0.87
CA ALA A 36 -10.04 -32.10 -0.71
C ALA A 36 -9.83 -31.02 -1.78
N ARG A 37 -10.21 -31.30 -3.02
CA ARG A 37 -10.16 -30.31 -4.10
C ARG A 37 -11.12 -29.16 -3.86
N SER A 38 -12.32 -29.44 -3.40
CA SER A 38 -13.31 -28.40 -3.07
C SER A 38 -12.84 -27.54 -1.92
N GLU A 39 -12.28 -28.12 -0.86
CA GLU A 39 -11.70 -27.37 0.25
C GLU A 39 -10.53 -26.52 -0.21
N ALA A 40 -9.66 -27.07 -1.05
CA ALA A 40 -8.53 -26.34 -1.60
C ALA A 40 -8.97 -25.12 -2.41
N LYS A 41 -10.02 -25.27 -3.23
CA LYS A 41 -10.59 -24.15 -3.98
C LYS A 41 -11.13 -23.06 -3.06
N VAL A 42 -11.85 -23.44 -2.02
CA VAL A 42 -12.40 -22.50 -1.04
C VAL A 42 -11.26 -21.75 -0.34
N LEU A 43 -10.22 -22.47 0.10
CA LEU A 43 -9.05 -21.86 0.75
C LEU A 43 -8.33 -20.87 -0.17
N VAL A 44 -8.16 -21.22 -1.44
CA VAL A 44 -7.54 -20.34 -2.43
C VAL A 44 -8.40 -19.09 -2.66
N GLU A 45 -9.70 -19.24 -2.80
CA GLU A 45 -10.60 -18.09 -2.96
C GLU A 45 -10.63 -17.18 -1.74
N GLU A 46 -10.65 -17.75 -0.54
CA GLU A 46 -10.55 -16.98 0.69
C GLU A 46 -9.21 -16.25 0.80
N ALA A 47 -8.11 -16.92 0.45
CA ALA A 47 -6.79 -16.31 0.45
C ALA A 47 -6.71 -15.15 -0.55
N LYS A 48 -7.28 -15.29 -1.74
CA LYS A 48 -7.35 -14.23 -2.74
C LYS A 48 -8.15 -13.03 -2.23
N LYS A 49 -9.30 -13.28 -1.61
CA LYS A 49 -10.12 -12.21 -1.02
C LYS A 49 -9.39 -11.47 0.08
N LYS A 50 -8.71 -12.19 0.97
CA LYS A 50 -7.90 -11.58 2.03
C LYS A 50 -6.74 -10.77 1.46
N ALA A 51 -6.05 -11.31 0.48
CA ALA A 51 -4.96 -10.60 -0.20
C ALA A 51 -5.46 -9.31 -0.86
N GLN A 52 -6.60 -9.37 -1.54
CA GLN A 52 -7.21 -8.19 -2.17
C GLN A 52 -7.61 -7.15 -1.13
N ALA A 53 -8.22 -7.58 -0.02
CA ALA A 53 -8.58 -6.68 1.07
C ALA A 53 -7.35 -5.99 1.70
N ILE A 54 -6.26 -6.74 1.89
CA ILE A 54 -5.00 -6.20 2.40
C ILE A 54 -4.42 -5.17 1.43
N LEU A 55 -4.42 -5.48 0.13
CA LEU A 55 -3.94 -4.54 -0.89
C LEU A 55 -4.78 -3.27 -0.95
N ASP A 56 -6.10 -3.40 -0.91
CA ASP A 56 -7.02 -2.26 -0.94
C ASP A 56 -6.83 -1.38 0.29
N GLU A 57 -6.69 -1.98 1.46
CA GLU A 57 -6.43 -1.24 2.70
C GLU A 57 -5.06 -0.56 2.68
N ALA A 58 -4.03 -1.24 2.19
CA ALA A 58 -2.70 -0.68 2.05
C ALA A 58 -2.68 0.52 1.10
N ARG A 59 -3.39 0.43 -0.03
CA ARG A 59 -3.55 1.53 -0.98
C ARG A 59 -4.26 2.71 -0.35
N LYS A 60 -5.33 2.45 0.36
CA LYS A 60 -6.10 3.48 1.06
C LYS A 60 -5.23 4.21 2.08
N LYS A 61 -4.48 3.47 2.90
CA LYS A 61 -3.55 4.05 3.88
C LYS A 61 -2.45 4.87 3.19
N ALA A 62 -1.88 4.34 2.11
CA ALA A 62 -0.86 5.05 1.35
C ALA A 62 -1.39 6.36 0.78
N ASP A 63 -2.61 6.37 0.25
CA ASP A 63 -3.25 7.58 -0.26
C ASP A 63 -3.51 8.59 0.86
N GLU A 64 -4.04 8.14 1.99
CA GLU A 64 -4.30 9.00 3.16
C GLU A 64 -3.01 9.60 3.72
N GLU A 65 -1.98 8.78 3.90
CA GLU A 65 -0.67 9.24 4.35
C GLU A 65 -0.01 10.18 3.35
N GLY A 66 -0.14 9.88 2.05
CA GLY A 66 0.34 10.73 0.98
C GLY A 66 -0.33 12.10 0.98
N GLN A 67 -1.64 12.15 1.15
CA GLN A 67 -2.39 13.39 1.23
C GLN A 67 -2.02 14.19 2.49
N ALA A 68 -1.92 13.52 3.64
CA ALA A 68 -1.50 14.15 4.90
C ALA A 68 -0.08 14.72 4.78
N TYR A 69 0.84 13.98 4.18
CA TYR A 69 2.21 14.43 3.95
C TYR A 69 2.26 15.65 3.02
N ARG A 70 1.52 15.62 1.92
CA ARG A 70 1.44 16.77 0.99
C ARG A 70 0.87 18.01 1.67
N ALA A 71 -0.18 17.85 2.47
CA ALA A 71 -0.75 18.94 3.23
C ALA A 71 0.25 19.54 4.23
N LYS A 72 1.00 18.68 4.93
CA LYS A 72 2.05 19.09 5.86
C LYS A 72 3.16 19.85 5.14
N VAL A 73 3.65 19.32 4.04
CA VAL A 73 4.70 19.98 3.23
C VAL A 73 4.20 21.31 2.67
N ALA A 74 2.97 21.36 2.16
CA ALA A 74 2.37 22.61 1.68
C ALA A 74 2.29 23.66 2.79
N GLY A 75 1.89 23.25 4.02
CA GLY A 75 1.87 24.14 5.18
C GLY A 75 3.27 24.66 5.56
N GLU A 76 4.25 23.76 5.58
CA GLU A 76 5.65 24.15 5.86
C GLU A 76 6.20 25.10 4.80
N LEU A 77 5.91 24.86 3.53
CA LEU A 77 6.32 25.75 2.44
C LEU A 77 5.66 27.12 2.54
N GLU A 78 4.39 27.18 2.90
CA GLU A 78 3.68 28.43 3.10
C GLU A 78 4.29 29.22 4.27
N ASP A 79 4.62 28.56 5.37
CA ASP A 79 5.28 29.17 6.53
C ASP A 79 6.67 29.70 6.17
N GLN A 80 7.45 28.92 5.42
CA GLN A 80 8.76 29.35 4.92
C GLN A 80 8.65 30.56 4.00
N LYS A 81 7.65 30.55 3.12
CA LYS A 81 7.36 31.68 2.23
C LYS A 81 7.06 32.95 3.01
N LYS A 82 6.21 32.85 4.02
CA LYS A 82 5.89 34.00 4.89
C LYS A 82 7.12 34.51 5.62
N GLU A 83 7.97 33.60 6.12
CA GLU A 83 9.18 33.96 6.80
C GLU A 83 10.17 34.68 5.86
N ILE A 84 10.35 34.15 4.65
CA ILE A 84 11.20 34.75 3.63
C ILE A 84 10.68 36.15 3.25
N LEU A 85 9.39 36.30 3.04
CA LEU A 85 8.78 37.58 2.72
C LEU A 85 8.93 38.59 3.86
N ALA A 86 8.75 38.16 5.10
CA ALA A 86 8.93 39.00 6.27
C ALA A 86 10.37 39.47 6.39
N LYS A 87 11.35 38.60 6.18
CA LYS A 87 12.77 38.94 6.14
C LYS A 87 13.11 39.95 5.03
N ALA A 88 12.61 39.67 3.83
CA ALA A 88 12.84 40.57 2.69
C ALA A 88 12.20 41.93 2.93
N GLN A 89 11.03 42.00 3.51
CA GLN A 89 10.38 43.25 3.86
C GLN A 89 11.18 44.03 4.91
N LYS A 90 11.67 43.36 5.92
CA LYS A 90 12.52 43.96 6.95
C LYS A 90 13.80 44.53 6.35
N GLU A 91 14.48 43.74 5.51
CA GLU A 91 15.71 44.21 4.82
C GLU A 91 15.44 45.40 3.91
N ALA A 92 14.31 45.38 3.18
CA ALA A 92 13.91 46.51 2.34
C ALA A 92 13.64 47.75 3.16
N ASN A 93 12.95 47.61 4.31
CA ASN A 93 12.70 48.73 5.21
C ASN A 93 13.98 49.30 5.82
N ASP A 94 14.91 48.42 6.23
CA ASP A 94 16.21 48.82 6.76
C ASP A 94 17.03 49.55 5.70
N LEU A 95 17.04 49.04 4.48
CA LEU A 95 17.73 49.66 3.36
C LEU A 95 17.14 51.05 3.05
N LYS A 96 15.84 51.15 3.04
CA LYS A 96 15.12 52.41 2.83
C LYS A 96 15.46 53.42 3.92
N ALA A 97 15.47 53.00 5.19
CA ALA A 97 15.84 53.84 6.32
C ALA A 97 17.28 54.34 6.21
N ARG A 98 18.23 53.48 5.81
CA ARG A 98 19.60 53.86 5.56
C ARG A 98 19.73 54.85 4.43
N ALA A 99 19.03 54.64 3.34
CA ALA A 99 19.02 55.54 2.20
C ALA A 99 18.47 56.92 2.57
N GLU A 100 17.37 56.97 3.31
CA GLU A 100 16.79 58.23 3.80
C GLU A 100 17.73 58.98 4.73
N LYS A 101 18.49 58.26 5.56
CA LYS A 101 19.50 58.87 6.44
C LYS A 101 20.72 59.37 5.68
N ARG A 102 21.18 58.60 4.67
CA ARG A 102 22.35 58.93 3.88
C ARG A 102 22.12 60.02 2.81
N ALA A 103 20.90 60.10 2.28
CA ALA A 103 20.57 61.05 1.23
C ALA A 103 20.85 62.54 1.64
N PRO A 104 20.44 62.98 2.84
CA PRO A 104 20.79 64.34 3.30
C PRO A 104 22.28 64.54 3.47
N GLU A 105 23.00 63.52 3.97
CA GLU A 105 24.46 63.59 4.13
C GLU A 105 25.15 63.70 2.77
N ALA A 106 24.73 62.91 1.79
CA ALA A 106 25.26 62.95 0.43
C ALA A 106 24.99 64.30 -0.25
N VAL A 107 23.76 64.80 -0.09
CA VAL A 107 23.41 66.14 -0.61
C VAL A 107 24.23 67.22 0.07
N GLY A 108 24.40 67.12 1.38
CA GLY A 108 25.29 68.07 2.14
C GLY A 108 26.70 68.07 1.62
N ARG A 109 27.29 66.92 1.38
CA ARG A 109 28.66 66.80 0.82
C ARG A 109 28.75 67.38 -0.59
N ILE A 110 27.77 67.13 -1.44
CA ILE A 110 27.75 67.71 -2.78
C ILE A 110 27.65 69.25 -2.71
N VAL A 111 26.80 69.76 -1.86
CA VAL A 111 26.65 71.22 -1.65
C VAL A 111 27.93 71.82 -1.16
N GLU A 112 28.63 71.25 -0.16
CA GLU A 112 29.90 71.68 0.34
C GLU A 112 30.99 71.70 -0.74
N THR A 113 30.96 70.70 -1.66
CA THR A 113 31.92 70.58 -2.75
C THR A 113 31.68 71.63 -3.84
N VAL A 114 30.46 72.03 -4.07
CA VAL A 114 30.07 72.94 -5.15
C VAL A 114 30.06 74.38 -4.72
N LEU A 115 29.79 74.68 -3.45
CA LEU A 115 29.81 76.06 -2.94
C LEU A 115 31.22 76.69 -2.95
N PRO A 116 31.36 77.84 -3.51
CA PRO A 116 32.65 78.56 -3.44
C PRO A 116 32.91 78.94 -2.02
N LYS A 117 34.14 78.74 -1.58
CA LYS A 117 34.58 79.16 -0.25
C LYS A 117 34.91 80.65 -0.16
#